data_72d3c990b6d015f567426f4c87444dc2
#
_entry.id   72d3c990b6d015f567426f4c87444dc2
#
_cell.length_a   1.000
_cell.length_b   1.000
_cell.length_c   1.000
_cell.angle_alpha   90.00
_cell.angle_beta   90.00
_cell.angle_gamma   90.00
#
_symmetry.space_group_name_H-M   'P 1'
#
loop_
_entity.id
_entity.type
_entity.pdbx_description
1 polymer ?
#
loop_
_entity_poly.entity_id
_entity_poly.type
_entity_poly.pdbx_seq_one_letter_code
_entity_poly.pdbx_strand_id
1 'polypeptide(L)'
;IETITGNIYEPAWQTRLEEATLDWLALDQWEAQKSRLRKLSRNGIDLAISLPRGILLRDGDVLVWDEARQAAIVARVTLKEVMVVELGALQTQTPDVFVRTCVELGHALGNQHWPAVIKGNQVFIPLTVDKKVMASVMKTHAFRGITYDFVPGSEVIPYLAPHESRRLFGGAEGPIHSHVEEQEHPHDHAHPQDHVH
;
A
#
# COMPACT_ATOMS: atom_id res chain seq x y z
N ILE A 1 13.86 -18.89 0.30
CA ILE A 1 14.27 -17.69 -0.46
C ILE A 1 14.40 -16.56 0.55
N GLU A 2 15.61 -16.05 0.72
CA GLU A 2 15.91 -14.98 1.70
C GLU A 2 16.29 -13.66 1.03
N THR A 3 16.56 -13.70 -0.29
CA THR A 3 16.94 -12.54 -1.09
C THR A 3 16.25 -12.56 -2.44
N ILE A 4 16.00 -11.37 -2.98
CA ILE A 4 15.56 -11.16 -4.36
C ILE A 4 16.82 -11.04 -5.21
N THR A 5 16.93 -11.83 -6.27
CA THR A 5 18.13 -11.91 -7.10
C THR A 5 18.24 -10.74 -8.08
N GLY A 6 17.11 -10.19 -8.51
CA GLY A 6 16.97 -9.06 -9.43
C GLY A 6 15.53 -8.91 -9.88
N ASN A 7 15.30 -8.15 -10.96
CA ASN A 7 13.96 -7.96 -11.51
C ASN A 7 14.00 -8.06 -13.05
N ILE A 8 13.00 -8.74 -13.63
CA ILE A 8 12.93 -8.96 -15.09
C ILE A 8 12.85 -7.68 -15.90
N TYR A 9 12.47 -6.56 -15.31
CA TYR A 9 12.43 -5.26 -15.99
C TYR A 9 13.79 -4.55 -16.01
N GLU A 10 14.80 -5.08 -15.31
CA GLU A 10 16.17 -4.58 -15.36
C GLU A 10 16.86 -5.07 -16.65
N PRO A 11 17.60 -4.22 -17.36
CA PRO A 11 18.26 -4.60 -18.62
C PRO A 11 19.15 -5.84 -18.50
N ALA A 12 19.87 -5.98 -17.40
CA ALA A 12 20.75 -7.13 -17.16
C ALA A 12 19.98 -8.47 -17.05
N TRP A 13 18.74 -8.42 -16.59
CA TRP A 13 17.89 -9.60 -16.49
C TRP A 13 17.13 -9.88 -17.78
N GLN A 14 16.79 -8.89 -18.55
CA GLN A 14 16.14 -9.07 -19.84
C GLN A 14 16.98 -9.96 -20.75
N THR A 15 18.28 -9.64 -20.89
CA THR A 15 19.20 -10.45 -21.70
C THR A 15 19.36 -11.88 -21.15
N ARG A 16 19.44 -12.05 -19.83
CA ARG A 16 19.58 -13.39 -19.23
C ARG A 16 18.36 -14.29 -19.42
N LEU A 17 17.19 -13.68 -19.54
CA LEU A 17 15.91 -14.38 -19.59
C LEU A 17 15.37 -14.58 -21.01
N GLU A 18 16.06 -14.08 -22.05
CA GLU A 18 15.63 -14.22 -23.44
C GLU A 18 15.35 -15.66 -23.86
N GLU A 19 16.18 -16.60 -23.43
CA GLU A 19 16.04 -18.03 -23.74
C GLU A 19 15.69 -18.89 -22.50
N ALA A 20 15.39 -18.24 -21.37
CA ALA A 20 15.14 -18.94 -20.13
C ALA A 20 13.70 -19.45 -20.01
N THR A 21 13.54 -20.62 -19.40
CA THR A 21 12.23 -21.12 -19.00
C THR A 21 11.75 -20.37 -17.75
N LEU A 22 10.61 -19.70 -17.85
CA LEU A 22 10.03 -18.96 -16.74
C LEU A 22 8.91 -19.74 -16.07
N ASP A 23 8.98 -19.84 -14.75
CA ASP A 23 7.87 -20.22 -13.89
C ASP A 23 7.43 -19.00 -13.06
N TRP A 24 6.17 -18.95 -12.68
CA TRP A 24 5.57 -17.79 -12.04
C TRP A 24 5.05 -18.11 -10.65
N LEU A 25 5.43 -17.28 -9.67
CA LEU A 25 4.76 -17.23 -8.39
C LEU A 25 3.71 -16.13 -8.43
N ALA A 26 2.44 -16.52 -8.61
CA ALA A 26 1.33 -15.56 -8.63
C ALA A 26 1.02 -15.08 -7.21
N LEU A 27 1.06 -13.79 -7.00
CA LEU A 27 0.81 -13.15 -5.71
C LEU A 27 -0.28 -12.09 -5.87
N ASP A 28 -1.16 -11.99 -4.88
CA ASP A 28 -1.97 -10.80 -4.73
C ASP A 28 -1.20 -9.69 -4.00
N GLN A 29 -1.80 -8.51 -3.93
CA GLN A 29 -1.17 -7.35 -3.30
C GLN A 29 -0.89 -7.54 -1.80
N TRP A 30 -1.63 -8.42 -1.12
CA TRP A 30 -1.46 -8.71 0.31
C TRP A 30 -0.34 -9.72 0.55
N GLU A 31 -0.25 -10.72 -0.32
CA GLU A 31 0.79 -11.74 -0.29
C GLU A 31 2.17 -11.12 -0.59
N ALA A 32 2.23 -10.20 -1.55
CA ALA A 32 3.46 -9.52 -1.95
C ALA A 32 4.10 -8.67 -0.82
N GLN A 33 3.32 -8.30 0.19
CA GLN A 33 3.80 -7.50 1.33
C GLN A 33 4.24 -8.32 2.53
N LYS A 34 4.02 -9.64 2.51
CA LYS A 34 4.45 -10.51 3.59
C LYS A 34 5.95 -10.76 3.50
N SER A 35 6.67 -10.51 4.58
CA SER A 35 8.09 -10.88 4.68
C SER A 35 8.29 -12.39 4.76
N ARG A 36 7.24 -13.16 5.12
CA ARG A 36 7.26 -14.63 5.17
C ARG A 36 6.03 -15.18 4.48
N LEU A 37 6.26 -16.04 3.50
CA LEU A 37 5.21 -16.66 2.70
C LEU A 37 5.66 -18.06 2.24
N ARG A 38 4.74 -19.02 2.23
CA ARG A 38 4.95 -20.31 1.57
C ARG A 38 3.84 -20.53 0.55
N LYS A 39 4.23 -20.75 -0.70
CA LYS A 39 3.28 -20.88 -1.81
C LYS A 39 3.88 -21.69 -2.95
N LEU A 40 3.01 -22.37 -3.68
CA LEU A 40 3.40 -23.09 -4.88
C LEU A 40 3.51 -22.13 -6.06
N SER A 41 4.55 -22.32 -6.89
CA SER A 41 4.61 -21.67 -8.20
C SER A 41 3.54 -22.26 -9.15
N ARG A 42 3.41 -21.67 -10.32
CA ARG A 42 2.46 -22.16 -11.34
C ARG A 42 2.75 -23.61 -11.75
N ASN A 43 4.02 -24.00 -11.76
CA ASN A 43 4.45 -25.36 -12.10
C ASN A 43 4.52 -26.32 -10.89
N GLY A 44 4.01 -25.88 -9.72
CA GLY A 44 3.91 -26.71 -8.52
C GLY A 44 5.17 -26.77 -7.66
N ILE A 45 6.14 -25.88 -7.88
CA ILE A 45 7.34 -25.80 -7.03
C ILE A 45 6.97 -25.10 -5.72
N ASP A 46 7.24 -25.76 -4.59
CA ASP A 46 6.95 -25.22 -3.27
C ASP A 46 8.04 -24.23 -2.84
N LEU A 47 7.69 -22.97 -2.66
CA LEU A 47 8.58 -21.89 -2.33
C LEU A 47 8.30 -21.40 -0.91
N ALA A 48 9.33 -21.46 -0.06
CA ALA A 48 9.35 -20.81 1.24
C ALA A 48 10.16 -19.51 1.13
N ILE A 49 9.48 -18.39 1.31
CA ILE A 49 10.05 -17.04 1.22
C ILE A 49 10.17 -16.48 2.64
N SER A 50 11.33 -15.94 2.98
CA SER A 50 11.63 -15.30 4.27
C SER A 50 12.53 -14.09 4.02
N LEU A 51 11.95 -12.97 3.64
CA LEU A 51 12.70 -11.74 3.34
C LEU A 51 12.97 -10.92 4.61
N PRO A 52 14.03 -10.09 4.63
CA PRO A 52 14.25 -9.11 5.67
C PRO A 52 13.06 -8.14 5.83
N ARG A 53 12.88 -7.61 7.04
CA ARG A 53 11.82 -6.64 7.30
C ARG A 53 11.97 -5.40 6.41
N GLY A 54 10.86 -4.97 5.82
CA GLY A 54 10.81 -3.80 4.95
C GLY A 54 11.09 -4.09 3.47
N ILE A 55 11.51 -5.30 3.13
CA ILE A 55 11.62 -5.75 1.73
C ILE A 55 10.27 -6.35 1.34
N LEU A 56 9.72 -5.86 0.24
CA LEU A 56 8.46 -6.29 -0.34
C LEU A 56 8.72 -6.90 -1.71
N LEU A 57 7.96 -7.94 -2.04
CA LEU A 57 7.97 -8.49 -3.39
C LEU A 57 7.29 -7.54 -4.37
N ARG A 58 7.91 -7.36 -5.52
CA ARG A 58 7.40 -6.54 -6.63
C ARG A 58 7.10 -7.43 -7.82
N ASP A 59 6.25 -6.96 -8.70
CA ASP A 59 6.05 -7.63 -9.97
C ASP A 59 7.36 -7.72 -10.73
N GLY A 60 7.66 -8.90 -11.26
CA GLY A 60 8.90 -9.16 -11.98
C GLY A 60 10.11 -9.54 -11.12
N ASP A 61 10.02 -9.58 -9.80
CA ASP A 61 11.15 -9.99 -8.95
C ASP A 61 11.55 -11.43 -9.25
N VAL A 62 12.85 -11.62 -9.53
CA VAL A 62 13.45 -12.94 -9.77
C VAL A 62 13.78 -13.56 -8.41
N LEU A 63 13.05 -14.60 -8.07
CA LEU A 63 13.13 -15.30 -6.78
C LEU A 63 14.16 -16.44 -6.80
N VAL A 64 14.25 -17.13 -7.93
CA VAL A 64 15.19 -18.23 -8.16
C VAL A 64 15.74 -18.09 -9.57
N TRP A 65 17.04 -18.25 -9.70
CA TRP A 65 17.71 -18.37 -10.98
C TRP A 65 18.58 -19.63 -10.98
N ASP A 66 18.30 -20.54 -11.90
CA ASP A 66 19.10 -21.75 -12.16
C ASP A 66 19.84 -21.57 -13.48
N GLU A 67 21.11 -21.23 -13.39
CA GLU A 67 21.97 -20.97 -14.56
C GLU A 67 22.21 -22.23 -15.40
N ALA A 68 22.31 -23.39 -14.74
CA ALA A 68 22.57 -24.65 -15.43
C ALA A 68 21.38 -25.11 -16.28
N ARG A 69 20.15 -24.81 -15.82
CA ARG A 69 18.93 -25.16 -16.52
C ARG A 69 18.36 -24.01 -17.35
N GLN A 70 18.97 -22.84 -17.28
CA GLN A 70 18.43 -21.60 -17.87
C GLN A 70 16.94 -21.44 -17.49
N ALA A 71 16.67 -21.46 -16.18
CA ALA A 71 15.31 -21.43 -15.65
C ALA A 71 15.20 -20.43 -14.49
N ALA A 72 14.10 -19.71 -14.44
CA ALA A 72 13.82 -18.75 -13.37
C ALA A 72 12.42 -18.94 -12.79
N ILE A 73 12.28 -18.62 -11.50
CA ILE A 73 10.97 -18.42 -10.87
C ILE A 73 10.84 -16.93 -10.55
N VAL A 74 9.78 -16.34 -11.10
CA VAL A 74 9.55 -14.90 -11.06
C VAL A 74 8.24 -14.59 -10.35
N ALA A 75 8.24 -13.57 -9.49
CA ALA A 75 7.03 -13.07 -8.86
C ALA A 75 6.13 -12.36 -9.89
N ARG A 76 4.85 -12.72 -9.91
CA ARG A 76 3.81 -11.99 -10.64
C ARG A 76 2.84 -11.41 -9.63
N VAL A 77 2.92 -10.10 -9.41
CA VAL A 77 2.09 -9.40 -8.44
C VAL A 77 0.91 -8.72 -9.14
N THR A 78 -0.30 -9.09 -8.75
CA THR A 78 -1.52 -8.44 -9.26
C THR A 78 -2.00 -7.43 -8.22
N LEU A 79 -1.93 -6.16 -8.56
CA LEU A 79 -2.45 -5.07 -7.75
C LEU A 79 -3.89 -4.75 -8.17
N LYS A 80 -4.73 -4.45 -7.18
CA LYS A 80 -6.07 -3.93 -7.46
C LYS A 80 -6.01 -2.53 -8.04
N GLU A 81 -7.05 -2.15 -8.76
CA GLU A 81 -7.25 -0.77 -9.17
C GLU A 81 -7.38 0.15 -7.94
N VAL A 82 -7.10 1.42 -8.15
CA VAL A 82 -7.22 2.49 -7.17
C VAL A 82 -8.16 3.53 -7.73
N MET A 83 -9.15 3.94 -6.95
CA MET A 83 -9.93 5.13 -7.24
C MET A 83 -9.09 6.35 -6.87
N VAL A 84 -8.80 7.19 -7.86
CA VAL A 84 -8.11 8.47 -7.68
C VAL A 84 -9.15 9.57 -7.72
N VAL A 85 -9.28 10.30 -6.63
CA VAL A 85 -10.21 11.43 -6.50
C VAL A 85 -9.44 12.72 -6.63
N GLU A 86 -9.82 13.56 -7.59
CA GLU A 86 -9.18 14.84 -7.90
C GLU A 86 -9.89 15.99 -7.17
N LEU A 87 -9.11 16.73 -6.37
CA LEU A 87 -9.57 17.88 -5.59
C LEU A 87 -9.18 19.23 -6.20
N GLY A 88 -8.43 19.22 -7.32
CA GLY A 88 -7.84 20.44 -7.89
C GLY A 88 -8.88 21.53 -8.21
N ALA A 89 -10.03 21.15 -8.73
CA ALA A 89 -11.11 22.10 -9.06
C ALA A 89 -11.77 22.75 -7.81
N LEU A 90 -11.57 22.18 -6.62
CA LEU A 90 -12.07 22.78 -5.37
C LEU A 90 -11.28 24.06 -5.00
N GLN A 91 -10.05 24.19 -5.45
CA GLN A 91 -9.20 25.37 -5.14
C GLN A 91 -9.78 26.66 -5.73
N THR A 92 -10.63 26.58 -6.74
CA THR A 92 -11.31 27.73 -7.35
C THR A 92 -12.65 28.04 -6.69
N GLN A 93 -13.09 27.25 -5.72
CA GLN A 93 -14.34 27.45 -4.99
C GLN A 93 -14.14 28.43 -3.82
N THR A 94 -15.28 28.91 -3.28
CA THR A 94 -15.22 29.71 -2.04
C THR A 94 -14.71 28.85 -0.88
N PRO A 95 -14.04 29.44 0.13
CA PRO A 95 -13.52 28.71 1.28
C PRO A 95 -14.57 27.81 1.98
N ASP A 96 -15.80 28.30 2.11
CA ASP A 96 -16.87 27.54 2.74
C ASP A 96 -17.26 26.30 1.93
N VAL A 97 -17.34 26.40 0.60
CA VAL A 97 -17.61 25.26 -0.29
C VAL A 97 -16.44 24.28 -0.24
N PHE A 98 -15.21 24.79 -0.29
CA PHE A 98 -14.01 23.97 -0.19
C PHE A 98 -13.99 23.14 1.10
N VAL A 99 -14.13 23.79 2.25
CA VAL A 99 -14.11 23.11 3.56
C VAL A 99 -15.24 22.10 3.68
N ARG A 100 -16.47 22.49 3.35
CA ARG A 100 -17.63 21.62 3.40
C ARG A 100 -17.41 20.37 2.56
N THR A 101 -17.01 20.53 1.30
CA THR A 101 -16.82 19.39 0.38
C THR A 101 -15.73 18.44 0.85
N CYS A 102 -14.60 18.98 1.39
CA CYS A 102 -13.55 18.14 1.96
C CYS A 102 -14.03 17.33 3.18
N VAL A 103 -14.81 17.96 4.07
CA VAL A 103 -15.37 17.29 5.26
C VAL A 103 -16.40 16.22 4.84
N GLU A 104 -17.29 16.53 3.92
CA GLU A 104 -18.31 15.58 3.40
C GLU A 104 -17.63 14.39 2.70
N LEU A 105 -16.58 14.63 1.89
CA LEU A 105 -15.81 13.56 1.25
C LEU A 105 -15.13 12.67 2.30
N GLY A 106 -14.41 13.27 3.25
CA GLY A 106 -13.74 12.52 4.31
C GLY A 106 -14.71 11.69 5.15
N HIS A 107 -15.88 12.25 5.46
CA HIS A 107 -16.96 11.55 6.17
C HIS A 107 -17.52 10.39 5.34
N ALA A 108 -17.78 10.60 4.05
CA ALA A 108 -18.27 9.55 3.17
C ALA A 108 -17.29 8.38 3.05
N LEU A 109 -16.00 8.67 2.86
CA LEU A 109 -14.95 7.64 2.81
C LEU A 109 -14.79 6.90 4.14
N GLY A 110 -14.83 7.64 5.25
CA GLY A 110 -14.73 7.08 6.61
C GLY A 110 -15.89 6.14 6.94
N ASN A 111 -17.12 6.50 6.58
CA ASN A 111 -18.30 5.65 6.78
C ASN A 111 -18.23 4.32 6.01
N GLN A 112 -17.53 4.30 4.89
CA GLN A 112 -17.30 3.08 4.11
C GLN A 112 -16.11 2.27 4.62
N HIS A 113 -15.36 2.79 5.61
CA HIS A 113 -14.09 2.20 6.08
C HIS A 113 -13.06 1.99 4.97
N TRP A 114 -13.11 2.82 3.93
CA TRP A 114 -12.13 2.75 2.85
C TRP A 114 -10.82 3.41 3.28
N PRO A 115 -9.71 2.69 3.23
CA PRO A 115 -8.41 3.30 3.47
C PRO A 115 -8.13 4.34 2.38
N ALA A 116 -7.56 5.47 2.78
CA ALA A 116 -7.25 6.54 1.84
C ALA A 116 -5.86 7.11 2.13
N VAL A 117 -5.16 7.50 1.07
CA VAL A 117 -3.91 8.27 1.11
C VAL A 117 -4.13 9.57 0.37
N ILE A 118 -3.75 10.68 0.99
CA ILE A 118 -3.88 12.01 0.42
C ILE A 118 -2.49 12.50 -0.01
N LYS A 119 -2.37 12.89 -1.28
CA LYS A 119 -1.16 13.50 -1.83
C LYS A 119 -1.49 14.70 -2.70
N GLY A 120 -1.00 15.86 -2.30
CA GLY A 120 -1.33 17.10 -2.99
C GLY A 120 -2.85 17.29 -3.07
N ASN A 121 -3.35 17.33 -4.29
CA ASN A 121 -4.78 17.51 -4.58
C ASN A 121 -5.49 16.18 -4.93
N GLN A 122 -4.88 15.06 -4.60
CA GLN A 122 -5.42 13.74 -4.94
C GLN A 122 -5.67 12.90 -3.69
N VAL A 123 -6.73 12.11 -3.72
CA VAL A 123 -7.02 11.08 -2.72
C VAL A 123 -7.04 9.74 -3.43
N PHE A 124 -6.18 8.84 -2.97
CA PHE A 124 -6.02 7.48 -3.49
C PHE A 124 -6.77 6.51 -2.58
N ILE A 125 -7.67 5.71 -3.15
CA ILE A 125 -8.51 4.76 -2.41
C ILE A 125 -8.46 3.42 -3.13
N PRO A 126 -7.93 2.35 -2.50
CA PRO A 126 -7.86 1.04 -3.15
C PRO A 126 -9.25 0.47 -3.38
N LEU A 127 -9.39 -0.33 -4.41
CA LEU A 127 -10.64 -1.01 -4.71
C LEU A 127 -10.91 -2.11 -3.66
N THR A 128 -11.67 -1.76 -2.63
CA THR A 128 -12.03 -2.66 -1.52
C THR A 128 -13.32 -3.44 -1.79
N VAL A 129 -14.19 -2.88 -2.62
CA VAL A 129 -15.45 -3.46 -3.07
C VAL A 129 -15.57 -3.30 -4.58
N ASP A 130 -16.67 -3.75 -5.18
CA ASP A 130 -16.91 -3.61 -6.61
C ASP A 130 -16.84 -2.14 -7.04
N LYS A 131 -16.22 -1.89 -8.19
CA LYS A 131 -16.05 -0.56 -8.80
C LYS A 131 -17.36 0.21 -8.95
N LYS A 132 -18.47 -0.51 -9.28
CA LYS A 132 -19.78 0.10 -9.40
C LYS A 132 -20.33 0.58 -8.06
N VAL A 133 -20.03 -0.13 -6.98
CA VAL A 133 -20.42 0.27 -5.62
C VAL A 133 -19.67 1.54 -5.22
N MET A 134 -18.35 1.60 -5.42
CA MET A 134 -17.57 2.79 -5.13
C MET A 134 -18.04 3.99 -5.95
N ALA A 135 -18.27 3.80 -7.24
CA ALA A 135 -18.81 4.84 -8.12
C ALA A 135 -20.21 5.31 -7.69
N SER A 136 -21.05 4.39 -7.20
CA SER A 136 -22.39 4.73 -6.70
C SER A 136 -22.32 5.63 -5.45
N VAL A 137 -21.42 5.35 -4.52
CA VAL A 137 -21.21 6.20 -3.33
C VAL A 137 -20.82 7.61 -3.77
N MET A 138 -19.85 7.74 -4.67
CA MET A 138 -19.42 9.06 -5.17
C MET A 138 -20.56 9.82 -5.86
N LYS A 139 -21.39 9.13 -6.65
CA LYS A 139 -22.56 9.72 -7.31
C LYS A 139 -23.65 10.15 -6.33
N THR A 140 -23.90 9.37 -5.29
CA THR A 140 -24.94 9.68 -4.28
C THR A 140 -24.64 10.97 -3.55
N HIS A 141 -23.38 11.23 -3.23
CA HIS A 141 -22.98 12.47 -2.57
C HIS A 141 -22.86 13.66 -3.51
N ALA A 142 -22.75 13.43 -4.83
CA ALA A 142 -22.72 14.45 -5.87
C ALA A 142 -21.80 15.65 -5.55
N PHE A 143 -20.58 15.37 -5.09
CA PHE A 143 -19.61 16.38 -4.68
C PHE A 143 -19.29 17.36 -5.80
N ARG A 144 -19.50 18.65 -5.57
CA ARG A 144 -19.19 19.69 -6.55
C ARG A 144 -17.68 19.91 -6.66
N GLY A 145 -17.17 19.95 -7.89
CA GLY A 145 -15.73 20.20 -8.13
C GLY A 145 -14.82 19.01 -7.82
N ILE A 146 -15.39 17.83 -7.62
CA ILE A 146 -14.65 16.58 -7.48
C ILE A 146 -14.88 15.73 -8.72
N THR A 147 -13.80 15.21 -9.27
CA THR A 147 -13.80 14.14 -10.27
C THR A 147 -13.06 12.92 -9.74
N TYR A 148 -13.34 11.75 -10.28
CA TYR A 148 -12.62 10.54 -9.92
C TYR A 148 -12.49 9.61 -11.12
N ASP A 149 -11.44 8.81 -11.10
CA ASP A 149 -11.20 7.75 -12.08
C ASP A 149 -10.62 6.51 -11.37
N PHE A 150 -10.62 5.40 -12.06
CA PHE A 150 -10.03 4.15 -11.58
C PHE A 150 -8.83 3.79 -12.43
N VAL A 151 -7.67 3.72 -11.80
CA VAL A 151 -6.41 3.42 -12.45
C VAL A 151 -5.79 2.13 -11.90
N PRO A 152 -4.98 1.42 -12.67
CA PRO A 152 -4.21 0.28 -12.16
C PRO A 152 -3.35 0.67 -10.95
N GLY A 153 -3.32 -0.16 -9.92
CA GLY A 153 -2.51 0.11 -8.72
C GLY A 153 -1.02 0.27 -9.02
N SER A 154 -0.52 -0.38 -10.06
CA SER A 154 0.87 -0.23 -10.53
C SER A 154 1.22 1.19 -10.97
N GLU A 155 0.26 1.95 -11.49
CA GLU A 155 0.46 3.34 -11.87
C GLU A 155 0.55 4.28 -10.67
N VAL A 156 -0.03 3.90 -9.55
CA VAL A 156 -0.06 4.71 -8.32
C VAL A 156 1.18 4.51 -7.45
N ILE A 157 1.73 3.30 -7.41
CA ILE A 157 2.89 2.95 -6.57
C ILE A 157 4.07 3.92 -6.67
N PRO A 158 4.49 4.39 -7.89
CA PRO A 158 5.63 5.31 -8.00
C PRO A 158 5.46 6.63 -7.25
N TYR A 159 4.23 7.03 -6.98
CA TYR A 159 3.90 8.27 -6.26
C TYR A 159 3.78 8.09 -4.74
N LEU A 160 3.83 6.85 -4.24
CA LEU A 160 3.58 6.52 -2.85
C LEU A 160 4.88 6.29 -2.07
N ALA A 161 4.93 6.80 -0.84
CA ALA A 161 5.94 6.37 0.11
C ALA A 161 5.66 4.91 0.58
N PRO A 162 6.68 4.18 1.10
CA PRO A 162 6.48 2.78 1.50
C PRO A 162 5.35 2.55 2.51
N HIS A 163 5.13 3.46 3.45
CA HIS A 163 4.04 3.35 4.43
C HIS A 163 2.66 3.63 3.80
N GLU A 164 2.60 4.51 2.79
CA GLU A 164 1.38 4.81 2.04
C GLU A 164 1.00 3.62 1.14
N SER A 165 1.99 3.01 0.48
CA SER A 165 1.77 1.78 -0.30
C SER A 165 1.23 0.66 0.58
N ARG A 166 1.78 0.49 1.80
CA ARG A 166 1.23 -0.46 2.77
C ARG A 166 -0.20 -0.13 3.17
N ARG A 167 -0.52 1.15 3.36
CA ARG A 167 -1.88 1.58 3.69
C ARG A 167 -2.90 1.29 2.59
N LEU A 168 -2.52 1.46 1.34
CA LEU A 168 -3.40 1.21 0.19
C LEU A 168 -3.48 -0.27 -0.20
N PHE A 169 -2.35 -0.96 -0.17
CA PHE A 169 -2.23 -2.32 -0.70
C PHE A 169 -1.93 -3.36 0.38
N GLY A 170 -1.59 -2.93 1.62
CA GLY A 170 -1.28 -3.79 2.75
C GLY A 170 -2.48 -4.23 3.52
N GLY A 171 -3.16 -5.25 3.41
CA GLY A 171 -4.34 -5.75 4.14
C GLY A 171 -4.71 -4.97 5.41
N ALA A 172 -5.92 -5.11 5.87
CA ALA A 172 -6.38 -4.46 7.09
C ALA A 172 -5.48 -4.88 8.27
N GLU A 173 -4.41 -4.13 8.49
CA GLU A 173 -3.86 -4.06 9.83
C GLU A 173 -4.97 -3.43 10.68
N GLY A 174 -5.38 -4.15 11.73
CA GLY A 174 -6.30 -3.62 12.71
C GLY A 174 -5.84 -2.24 13.19
N PRO A 175 -6.71 -1.46 13.84
CA PRO A 175 -6.42 -0.07 14.17
C PRO A 175 -5.04 0.03 14.82
N ILE A 176 -4.15 0.78 14.18
CA ILE A 176 -2.85 1.11 14.74
C ILE A 176 -3.15 1.98 15.96
N HIS A 177 -3.19 1.36 17.13
CA HIS A 177 -3.01 2.10 18.37
C HIS A 177 -1.58 2.63 18.32
N SER A 178 -1.42 3.86 17.85
CA SER A 178 -0.22 4.62 18.08
C SER A 178 -0.12 4.82 19.59
N HIS A 179 0.62 3.95 20.26
CA HIS A 179 1.16 4.26 21.56
C HIS A 179 2.12 5.42 21.34
N VAL A 180 1.62 6.62 21.57
CA VAL A 180 2.48 7.75 21.91
C VAL A 180 3.11 7.32 23.23
N GLU A 181 4.39 7.00 23.18
CA GLU A 181 5.19 6.89 24.40
C GLU A 181 5.16 8.26 25.07
N GLU A 182 4.29 8.44 26.05
CA GLU A 182 4.41 9.52 27.00
C GLU A 182 5.74 9.32 27.72
N GLN A 183 6.67 10.20 27.45
CA GLN A 183 7.91 10.29 28.21
C GLN A 183 7.50 10.66 29.64
N GLU A 184 7.63 9.69 30.54
CA GLU A 184 7.54 9.92 31.96
C GLU A 184 8.61 10.95 32.37
N HIS A 185 8.18 12.14 32.71
CA HIS A 185 9.00 13.06 33.46
C HIS A 185 9.13 12.55 34.89
N PRO A 186 10.33 12.37 35.43
CA PRO A 186 10.49 12.01 36.82
C PRO A 186 10.03 13.20 37.68
N HIS A 187 8.92 13.01 38.39
CA HIS A 187 8.50 13.91 39.46
C HIS A 187 9.43 13.71 40.65
N ASP A 188 10.32 14.67 40.83
CA ASP A 188 11.15 14.83 42.01
C ASP A 188 10.26 15.32 43.15
N HIS A 189 9.85 14.41 44.03
CA HIS A 189 9.16 14.74 45.29
C HIS A 189 10.20 14.98 46.36
N ALA A 190 10.68 16.21 46.46
CA ALA A 190 11.37 16.68 47.65
C ALA A 190 10.33 16.98 48.76
N HIS A 191 10.31 16.13 49.78
CA HIS A 191 9.65 16.44 51.04
C HIS A 191 10.55 17.35 51.88
N PRO A 192 10.09 18.49 52.37
CA PRO A 192 10.68 19.10 53.54
C PRO A 192 9.96 18.53 54.79
N GLN A 193 10.72 17.82 55.61
CA GLN A 193 10.39 17.67 57.02
C GLN A 193 10.77 18.97 57.73
N ASP A 194 9.80 19.59 58.35
CA ASP A 194 10.07 20.55 59.41
C ASP A 194 9.36 20.09 60.65
N HIS A 195 10.22 19.65 61.60
CA HIS A 195 9.95 19.65 63.01
C HIS A 195 10.06 21.10 63.47
N VAL A 196 9.14 21.55 64.36
CA VAL A 196 9.50 22.19 65.61
C VAL A 196 8.25 22.60 66.41
N HIS A 197 8.21 22.15 67.67
CA HIS A 197 7.54 22.63 68.90
C HIS A 197 6.01 22.78 68.91
#